data_ef54108dcd807855f7ae32aa9814743b
#
_entry.id   ef54108dcd807855f7ae32aa9814743b
#
_cell.length_a   1.000
_cell.length_b   1.000
_cell.length_c   1.000
_cell.angle_alpha   90.00
_cell.angle_beta   90.00
_cell.angle_gamma   90.00
#
_symmetry.space_group_name_H-M   'P 1'
#
loop_
_entity.id
_entity.type
_entity.pdbx_description
1 polymer ?
#
loop_
_entity_poly.entity_id
_entity_poly.type
_entity_poly.pdbx_seq_one_letter_code
_entity_poly.pdbx_strand_id
1 'polypeptide(L)'
;MSTVLVLVPSDDRAGLGYIFERAGMSAPTSISPSCRIEKVDVYPHSRQWVVHLAGDDAIGEECCEQICVAFRKILGDSCDVYIKPAAEGSGGHARPADILGYSNDPDSIDSGLLQGCWEQIARRVLDRAPSVGVWLGQARCHAADGRVIVEVPGDVQRTKLAERGCAALISDALRDIAGVRAPVSIEVGEFDALEVPGDSACMQPDVNTNAASVSRPAPSSQAPPAATEKRRGRRRRVVTDEGAIRGRRFSDAPQPLSGLIQGQKRAVVCGEVFGFEDKLTRAGLRIVSFCITDKQDSIACKCFCDPEEPPFELSEGQWARLRGDVQYDQYAREIVLVVSDIMPDSKPERRDTAEERRIELHLHTKMSAMDSVCDAESAIRQAAAWGHEAVAITDHGVVQSFPDAFAAGKKHGVKIIYGMEGYLVDDAGADDPPTYHITILARNAAGLRDLYELVSASHLKYFYRHPRLPRALLVKARSNLLIGSACAAGELFRAVLDGASDDELDRIASFYNYLEIMPAGNDEFLVRSGRLRGIDEVQAIAARIYGAGRRLGIPVVATGDVHFVEPSDEAYRRVLMAGQGYEDADHQAPLYYRTTDEM
;
A
#
# COMPACT_ATOMS: atom_id res chain seq x y z
N MET A 1 -10.34 -10.29 10.30
CA MET A 1 -11.71 -10.76 10.63
C MET A 1 -12.65 -10.09 9.66
N SER A 2 -13.32 -10.82 8.78
CA SER A 2 -14.33 -10.25 7.90
C SER A 2 -15.46 -9.71 8.77
N THR A 3 -15.60 -8.39 8.84
CA THR A 3 -16.67 -7.75 9.60
C THR A 3 -17.98 -8.01 8.85
N VAL A 4 -18.79 -8.93 9.36
CA VAL A 4 -20.16 -9.13 8.87
C VAL A 4 -21.01 -8.06 9.52
N LEU A 5 -21.59 -7.17 8.71
CA LEU A 5 -22.57 -6.20 9.18
C LEU A 5 -23.92 -6.92 9.28
N VAL A 6 -24.45 -7.05 10.48
CA VAL A 6 -25.79 -7.60 10.71
C VAL A 6 -26.79 -6.46 10.79
N LEU A 7 -27.67 -6.35 9.80
CA LEU A 7 -28.74 -5.36 9.78
C LEU A 7 -30.03 -6.01 10.30
N VAL A 8 -30.58 -5.49 11.38
CA VAL A 8 -31.89 -5.89 11.91
C VAL A 8 -32.88 -4.77 11.55
N PRO A 9 -33.86 -5.02 10.69
CA PRO A 9 -34.84 -4.00 10.34
C PRO A 9 -35.68 -3.60 11.55
N SER A 10 -36.11 -2.33 11.61
CA SER A 10 -37.17 -1.89 12.54
C SER A 10 -38.50 -2.59 12.19
N ASP A 11 -39.38 -2.78 13.16
CA ASP A 11 -40.63 -3.52 12.98
C ASP A 11 -41.47 -3.02 11.78
N ASP A 12 -41.51 -1.71 11.52
CA ASP A 12 -42.23 -1.09 10.39
C ASP A 12 -41.59 -1.40 9.01
N ARG A 13 -40.33 -1.83 8.97
CA ARG A 13 -39.53 -2.09 7.74
C ARG A 13 -39.18 -3.55 7.54
N ALA A 14 -39.54 -4.40 8.49
CA ALA A 14 -39.27 -5.84 8.42
C ALA A 14 -40.15 -6.60 7.43
N GLY A 15 -41.26 -5.99 7.00
CA GLY A 15 -42.17 -6.63 6.05
C GLY A 15 -41.60 -6.67 4.63
N LEU A 16 -41.71 -7.82 3.95
CA LEU A 16 -41.30 -7.98 2.55
C LEU A 16 -42.00 -6.99 1.59
N GLY A 17 -43.25 -6.60 1.89
CA GLY A 17 -43.97 -5.59 1.11
C GLY A 17 -43.21 -4.27 0.96
N TYR A 18 -42.52 -3.82 2.01
CA TYR A 18 -41.70 -2.63 1.97
C TYR A 18 -40.54 -2.74 0.95
N ILE A 19 -39.89 -3.91 0.85
CA ILE A 19 -38.81 -4.14 -0.11
C ILE A 19 -39.33 -4.09 -1.55
N PHE A 20 -40.48 -4.71 -1.83
CA PHE A 20 -41.09 -4.66 -3.17
C PHE A 20 -41.54 -3.25 -3.56
N GLU A 21 -42.12 -2.49 -2.63
CA GLU A 21 -42.49 -1.08 -2.85
C GLU A 21 -41.24 -0.24 -3.17
N ARG A 22 -40.18 -0.37 -2.42
CA ARG A 22 -38.91 0.34 -2.66
C ARG A 22 -38.27 -0.04 -3.98
N ALA A 23 -38.40 -1.29 -4.43
CA ALA A 23 -37.96 -1.76 -5.74
C ALA A 23 -38.84 -1.32 -6.91
N GLY A 24 -39.98 -0.66 -6.64
CA GLY A 24 -40.99 -0.35 -7.66
C GLY A 24 -41.63 -1.60 -8.26
N MET A 25 -41.80 -2.65 -7.44
CA MET A 25 -42.36 -3.95 -7.82
C MET A 25 -43.61 -4.25 -6.98
N SER A 26 -44.52 -5.06 -7.54
CA SER A 26 -45.66 -5.60 -6.77
C SER A 26 -45.22 -6.86 -6.02
N ALA A 27 -45.53 -6.95 -4.74
CA ALA A 27 -45.24 -8.16 -3.97
C ALA A 27 -46.04 -9.36 -4.52
N PRO A 28 -45.43 -10.54 -4.62
CA PRO A 28 -46.15 -11.76 -5.04
C PRO A 28 -47.30 -12.10 -4.08
N THR A 29 -48.43 -12.50 -4.64
CA THR A 29 -49.63 -12.89 -3.86
C THR A 29 -49.40 -14.19 -3.06
N SER A 30 -48.36 -14.93 -3.38
CA SER A 30 -47.94 -16.17 -2.72
C SER A 30 -47.08 -15.96 -1.45
N ILE A 31 -46.68 -14.72 -1.15
CA ILE A 31 -45.96 -14.40 0.09
C ILE A 31 -46.98 -14.17 1.21
N SER A 32 -46.82 -14.97 2.29
CA SER A 32 -47.62 -14.78 3.50
C SER A 32 -47.38 -13.41 4.13
N PRO A 33 -48.44 -12.71 4.60
CA PRO A 33 -48.30 -11.46 5.34
C PRO A 33 -47.47 -11.58 6.63
N SER A 34 -47.32 -12.80 7.17
CA SER A 34 -46.49 -13.09 8.35
C SER A 34 -45.01 -13.18 8.02
N CYS A 35 -44.63 -13.30 6.74
CA CYS A 35 -43.25 -13.39 6.33
C CYS A 35 -42.57 -12.03 6.43
N ARG A 36 -41.49 -11.97 7.20
CA ARG A 36 -40.71 -10.75 7.45
C ARG A 36 -39.21 -11.04 7.41
N ILE A 37 -38.44 -9.98 7.20
CA ILE A 37 -36.97 -10.05 7.29
C ILE A 37 -36.59 -10.04 8.76
N GLU A 38 -35.96 -11.11 9.22
CA GLU A 38 -35.43 -11.20 10.57
C GLU A 38 -34.11 -10.42 10.70
N LYS A 39 -33.19 -10.66 9.78
CA LYS A 39 -31.91 -9.95 9.68
C LYS A 39 -31.33 -10.07 8.28
N VAL A 40 -30.38 -9.21 7.98
CA VAL A 40 -29.59 -9.28 6.75
C VAL A 40 -28.11 -9.29 7.13
N ASP A 41 -27.41 -10.36 6.79
CA ASP A 41 -25.96 -10.45 6.95
C ASP A 41 -25.31 -9.87 5.68
N VAL A 42 -24.54 -8.80 5.83
CA VAL A 42 -23.85 -8.12 4.72
C VAL A 42 -22.38 -8.44 4.77
N TYR A 43 -21.85 -8.91 3.66
CA TYR A 43 -20.44 -9.20 3.45
C TYR A 43 -19.84 -8.17 2.47
N PRO A 44 -19.31 -7.03 2.96
CA PRO A 44 -18.93 -5.90 2.09
C PRO A 44 -17.87 -6.26 1.06
N HIS A 45 -16.89 -7.09 1.44
CA HIS A 45 -15.78 -7.47 0.55
C HIS A 45 -16.18 -8.38 -0.61
N SER A 46 -17.16 -9.28 -0.39
CA SER A 46 -17.68 -10.16 -1.43
C SER A 46 -18.92 -9.58 -2.12
N ARG A 47 -19.41 -8.41 -1.70
CA ARG A 47 -20.67 -7.81 -2.14
C ARG A 47 -21.87 -8.77 -2.03
N GLN A 48 -21.84 -9.64 -1.04
CA GLN A 48 -22.88 -10.64 -0.78
C GLN A 48 -23.81 -10.17 0.33
N TRP A 49 -25.10 -10.41 0.14
CA TRP A 49 -26.16 -10.10 1.07
C TRP A 49 -26.95 -11.35 1.34
N VAL A 50 -27.02 -11.79 2.59
CA VAL A 50 -27.80 -12.96 3.00
C VAL A 50 -28.99 -12.48 3.81
N VAL A 51 -30.18 -12.57 3.23
CA VAL A 51 -31.43 -12.14 3.84
C VAL A 51 -32.07 -13.32 4.54
N HIS A 52 -32.21 -13.23 5.86
CA HIS A 52 -32.88 -14.23 6.68
C HIS A 52 -34.34 -13.85 6.86
N LEU A 53 -35.22 -14.77 6.52
CA LEU A 53 -36.66 -14.58 6.64
C LEU A 53 -37.20 -15.33 7.85
N ALA A 54 -38.18 -14.75 8.54
CA ALA A 54 -38.98 -15.37 9.59
C ALA A 54 -40.46 -15.39 9.15
N GLY A 55 -41.16 -16.46 9.47
CA GLY A 55 -42.57 -16.66 9.15
C GLY A 55 -42.95 -18.15 9.28
N ASP A 56 -44.27 -18.39 9.35
CA ASP A 56 -44.77 -19.75 9.63
C ASP A 56 -44.92 -20.64 8.37
N ASP A 57 -44.76 -20.04 7.17
CA ASP A 57 -44.97 -20.75 5.90
C ASP A 57 -43.64 -20.87 5.11
N ALA A 58 -43.44 -22.03 4.48
CA ALA A 58 -42.32 -22.26 3.56
C ALA A 58 -42.46 -21.39 2.31
N ILE A 59 -41.44 -20.60 2.00
CA ILE A 59 -41.42 -19.74 0.80
C ILE A 59 -40.92 -20.56 -0.38
N GLY A 60 -41.69 -20.63 -1.46
CA GLY A 60 -41.32 -21.32 -2.68
C GLY A 60 -40.15 -20.64 -3.42
N GLU A 61 -39.45 -21.41 -4.23
CA GLU A 61 -38.26 -20.99 -4.99
C GLU A 61 -38.48 -19.76 -5.86
N GLU A 62 -39.64 -19.68 -6.53
CA GLU A 62 -40.07 -18.55 -7.36
C GLU A 62 -40.19 -17.24 -6.55
N CYS A 63 -40.69 -17.32 -5.31
CA CYS A 63 -40.77 -16.17 -4.41
C CYS A 63 -39.38 -15.72 -3.94
N CYS A 64 -38.45 -16.65 -3.64
CA CYS A 64 -37.08 -16.33 -3.29
C CYS A 64 -36.37 -15.61 -4.43
N GLU A 65 -36.57 -16.03 -5.68
CA GLU A 65 -36.02 -15.35 -6.85
C GLU A 65 -36.57 -13.92 -6.98
N GLN A 66 -37.87 -13.71 -6.80
CA GLN A 66 -38.48 -12.36 -6.88
C GLN A 66 -37.97 -11.45 -5.75
N ILE A 67 -37.76 -11.96 -4.55
CA ILE A 67 -37.16 -11.22 -3.43
C ILE A 67 -35.70 -10.84 -3.79
N CYS A 68 -34.90 -11.74 -4.35
CA CYS A 68 -33.56 -11.45 -4.84
C CYS A 68 -33.56 -10.35 -5.90
N VAL A 69 -34.49 -10.38 -6.86
CA VAL A 69 -34.62 -9.36 -7.89
C VAL A 69 -34.97 -8.00 -7.27
N ALA A 70 -35.88 -7.96 -6.28
CA ALA A 70 -36.24 -6.73 -5.59
C ALA A 70 -35.04 -6.11 -4.84
N PHE A 71 -34.28 -6.93 -4.13
CA PHE A 71 -33.04 -6.47 -3.47
C PHE A 71 -31.99 -5.97 -4.46
N ARG A 72 -31.76 -6.67 -5.58
CA ARG A 72 -30.81 -6.22 -6.62
C ARG A 72 -31.21 -4.88 -7.23
N LYS A 73 -32.51 -4.64 -7.45
CA LYS A 73 -33.00 -3.34 -7.93
C LYS A 73 -32.74 -2.20 -6.95
N ILE A 74 -32.74 -2.47 -5.64
CA ILE A 74 -32.45 -1.46 -4.61
C ILE A 74 -30.95 -1.25 -4.43
N LEU A 75 -30.16 -2.33 -4.48
CA LEU A 75 -28.73 -2.33 -4.15
C LEU A 75 -27.81 -2.13 -5.38
N GLY A 76 -28.37 -2.30 -6.60
CA GLY A 76 -27.64 -2.31 -7.85
C GLY A 76 -27.24 -3.73 -8.30
N ASP A 77 -27.07 -3.90 -9.62
CA ASP A 77 -26.82 -5.21 -10.26
C ASP A 77 -25.49 -5.88 -9.90
N SER A 78 -24.63 -5.19 -9.13
CA SER A 78 -23.29 -5.69 -8.73
C SER A 78 -23.28 -6.44 -7.40
N CYS A 79 -24.44 -6.68 -6.79
CA CYS A 79 -24.57 -7.36 -5.49
C CYS A 79 -25.18 -8.76 -5.64
N ASP A 80 -24.57 -9.75 -4.99
CA ASP A 80 -25.13 -11.08 -4.88
C ASP A 80 -26.04 -11.19 -3.67
N VAL A 81 -27.31 -11.51 -3.90
CA VAL A 81 -28.33 -11.61 -2.86
C VAL A 81 -28.81 -13.05 -2.72
N TYR A 82 -28.75 -13.55 -1.51
CA TYR A 82 -29.17 -14.91 -1.14
C TYR A 82 -30.28 -14.85 -0.10
N ILE A 83 -31.32 -15.68 -0.25
CA ILE A 83 -32.44 -15.77 0.68
C ILE A 83 -32.30 -17.04 1.51
N LYS A 84 -32.41 -16.90 2.84
CA LYS A 84 -32.56 -18.01 3.78
C LYS A 84 -34.00 -18.03 4.30
N PRO A 85 -34.82 -19.00 3.89
CA PRO A 85 -36.19 -19.13 4.42
C PRO A 85 -36.16 -19.49 5.91
N ALA A 86 -37.28 -19.20 6.60
CA ALA A 86 -37.50 -19.61 7.99
C ALA A 86 -37.41 -21.13 8.12
N ALA A 87 -36.67 -21.62 9.10
CA ALA A 87 -36.56 -23.07 9.36
C ALA A 87 -37.87 -23.59 9.93
N GLU A 88 -38.41 -24.67 9.34
CA GLU A 88 -39.41 -25.54 10.03
C GLU A 88 -38.84 -26.04 11.34
N GLY A 89 -39.71 -26.06 12.37
CA GLY A 89 -39.36 -26.28 13.77
C GLY A 89 -38.41 -27.44 14.06
N SER A 90 -37.49 -27.16 14.95
CA SER A 90 -36.66 -28.04 15.78
C SER A 90 -36.07 -29.31 15.15
N GLY A 91 -34.80 -29.26 14.80
CA GLY A 91 -33.97 -30.47 14.65
C GLY A 91 -33.27 -30.62 13.33
N GLY A 92 -32.06 -30.07 13.25
CA GLY A 92 -31.14 -30.41 12.19
C GLY A 92 -30.67 -29.19 11.40
N HIS A 93 -29.48 -28.77 11.68
CA HIS A 93 -28.78 -27.80 10.87
C HIS A 93 -28.59 -28.33 9.44
N ALA A 94 -29.41 -27.90 8.49
CA ALA A 94 -29.13 -28.05 7.06
C ALA A 94 -27.94 -27.16 6.72
N ARG A 95 -26.85 -27.77 6.27
CA ARG A 95 -25.60 -27.10 5.88
C ARG A 95 -25.71 -26.56 4.46
N PRO A 96 -24.98 -25.51 4.06
CA PRO A 96 -24.95 -25.03 2.68
C PRO A 96 -24.59 -26.08 1.63
N ALA A 97 -23.98 -27.20 2.04
CA ALA A 97 -23.66 -28.35 1.20
C ALA A 97 -24.88 -29.13 0.70
N ASP A 98 -26.04 -29.05 1.39
CA ASP A 98 -27.24 -29.83 1.04
C ASP A 98 -28.06 -29.20 -0.10
N ILE A 99 -27.75 -27.96 -0.46
CA ILE A 99 -28.44 -27.21 -1.55
C ILE A 99 -27.78 -27.44 -2.92
N LEU A 100 -26.52 -27.90 -2.94
CA LEU A 100 -25.74 -28.07 -4.17
C LEU A 100 -25.49 -29.55 -4.55
N GLY A 101 -26.17 -30.51 -3.91
CA GLY A 101 -26.13 -31.93 -4.32
C GLY A 101 -24.76 -32.60 -4.22
N TYR A 102 -23.87 -32.14 -3.34
CA TYR A 102 -22.54 -32.74 -3.17
C TYR A 102 -22.56 -33.93 -2.25
N SER A 103 -22.11 -35.07 -2.76
CA SER A 103 -21.90 -36.32 -2.05
C SER A 103 -20.82 -36.18 -0.97
N ASN A 104 -21.09 -36.70 0.24
CA ASN A 104 -20.11 -36.79 1.33
C ASN A 104 -19.10 -37.94 1.12
N ASP A 105 -18.94 -38.44 -0.10
CA ASP A 105 -18.00 -39.50 -0.43
C ASP A 105 -16.60 -38.88 -0.65
N PRO A 106 -15.59 -39.19 0.18
CA PRO A 106 -14.25 -38.66 0.05
C PRO A 106 -13.56 -39.01 -1.28
N ASP A 107 -14.08 -40.02 -2.02
CA ASP A 107 -13.55 -40.44 -3.32
C ASP A 107 -14.11 -39.63 -4.52
N SER A 108 -15.02 -38.67 -4.30
CA SER A 108 -15.69 -37.89 -5.36
C SER A 108 -15.33 -36.41 -5.39
N ILE A 109 -14.10 -36.04 -5.01
CA ILE A 109 -13.67 -34.64 -5.10
C ILE A 109 -13.41 -34.28 -6.55
N ASP A 110 -14.24 -33.38 -7.11
CA ASP A 110 -14.08 -32.90 -8.51
C ASP A 110 -12.90 -31.95 -8.61
N SER A 111 -11.87 -32.34 -9.38
CA SER A 111 -10.70 -31.49 -9.65
C SER A 111 -11.05 -30.22 -10.43
N GLY A 112 -12.11 -30.20 -11.22
CA GLY A 112 -12.61 -29.00 -11.91
C GLY A 112 -13.18 -27.98 -10.94
N LEU A 113 -13.90 -28.43 -9.92
CA LEU A 113 -14.40 -27.56 -8.84
C LEU A 113 -13.24 -26.93 -8.05
N LEU A 114 -12.22 -27.72 -7.72
CA LEU A 114 -11.04 -27.23 -7.01
C LEU A 114 -10.28 -26.18 -7.80
N GLN A 115 -10.09 -26.39 -9.10
CA GLN A 115 -9.45 -25.39 -9.97
C GLN A 115 -10.26 -24.11 -10.06
N GLY A 116 -11.58 -24.19 -10.16
CA GLY A 116 -12.47 -23.02 -10.19
C GLY A 116 -12.47 -22.20 -8.89
N CYS A 117 -12.21 -22.85 -7.73
CA CYS A 117 -12.19 -22.17 -6.44
C CYS A 117 -10.77 -21.85 -5.94
N TRP A 118 -9.71 -22.29 -6.63
CA TRP A 118 -8.34 -22.19 -6.13
C TRP A 118 -7.90 -20.77 -5.81
N GLU A 119 -8.20 -19.80 -6.68
CA GLU A 119 -7.86 -18.40 -6.44
C GLU A 119 -8.51 -17.85 -5.17
N GLN A 120 -9.76 -18.26 -4.89
CA GLN A 120 -10.46 -17.82 -3.67
C GLN A 120 -9.86 -18.49 -2.43
N ILE A 121 -9.49 -19.78 -2.53
CA ILE A 121 -8.83 -20.53 -1.47
C ILE A 121 -7.46 -19.91 -1.17
N ALA A 122 -6.65 -19.67 -2.20
CA ALA A 122 -5.34 -19.04 -2.08
C ALA A 122 -5.45 -17.65 -1.44
N ARG A 123 -6.39 -16.82 -1.88
CA ARG A 123 -6.66 -15.50 -1.29
C ARG A 123 -7.04 -15.61 0.18
N ARG A 124 -7.91 -16.54 0.55
CA ARG A 124 -8.32 -16.78 1.94
C ARG A 124 -7.15 -17.21 2.83
N VAL A 125 -6.20 -17.98 2.30
CA VAL A 125 -4.96 -18.33 2.99
C VAL A 125 -4.05 -17.14 3.14
N LEU A 126 -3.95 -16.29 2.11
CA LEU A 126 -3.16 -15.05 2.12
C LEU A 126 -3.68 -14.04 3.15
N ASP A 127 -5.00 -13.91 3.31
CA ASP A 127 -5.60 -13.06 4.34
C ASP A 127 -5.15 -13.46 5.76
N ARG A 128 -4.87 -14.75 5.99
CA ARG A 128 -4.41 -15.29 7.29
C ARG A 128 -2.89 -15.39 7.41
N ALA A 129 -2.19 -15.53 6.30
CA ALA A 129 -0.74 -15.69 6.22
C ALA A 129 -0.16 -14.96 5.00
N PRO A 130 -0.10 -13.62 4.99
CA PRO A 130 0.35 -12.82 3.82
C PRO A 130 1.74 -13.18 3.32
N SER A 131 2.62 -13.61 4.24
CA SER A 131 4.01 -13.97 3.93
C SER A 131 4.20 -15.21 3.04
N VAL A 132 3.13 -15.97 2.77
CA VAL A 132 3.21 -17.17 1.90
C VAL A 132 2.81 -16.89 0.45
N GLY A 133 2.42 -15.65 0.12
CA GLY A 133 1.91 -15.26 -1.21
C GLY A 133 2.85 -15.58 -2.36
N VAL A 134 4.14 -15.32 -2.18
CA VAL A 134 5.17 -15.58 -3.20
C VAL A 134 5.25 -17.06 -3.58
N TRP A 135 4.95 -17.96 -2.63
CA TRP A 135 5.03 -19.41 -2.84
C TRP A 135 3.70 -20.02 -3.24
N LEU A 136 2.59 -19.49 -2.73
CA LEU A 136 1.25 -20.01 -3.01
C LEU A 136 0.73 -19.54 -4.38
N GLY A 137 1.16 -18.37 -4.87
CA GLY A 137 0.75 -17.81 -6.17
C GLY A 137 1.19 -18.63 -7.39
N GLN A 138 2.19 -19.51 -7.23
CA GLN A 138 2.66 -20.43 -8.26
C GLN A 138 2.13 -21.86 -8.07
N ALA A 139 1.36 -22.11 -7.01
CA ALA A 139 0.87 -23.44 -6.70
C ALA A 139 -0.34 -23.83 -7.58
N ARG A 140 -0.45 -25.13 -7.85
CA ARG A 140 -1.62 -25.75 -8.49
C ARG A 140 -2.28 -26.71 -7.52
N CYS A 141 -3.59 -26.91 -7.62
CA CYS A 141 -4.26 -27.90 -6.80
C CYS A 141 -5.08 -28.86 -7.64
N HIS A 142 -5.12 -30.10 -7.20
CA HIS A 142 -5.97 -31.17 -7.76
C HIS A 142 -6.35 -32.17 -6.68
N ALA A 143 -7.34 -32.99 -6.97
CA ALA A 143 -7.74 -34.07 -6.09
C ALA A 143 -7.13 -35.41 -6.55
N ALA A 144 -6.58 -36.19 -5.61
CA ALA A 144 -6.13 -37.55 -5.86
C ALA A 144 -6.22 -38.38 -4.57
N ASP A 145 -6.64 -39.63 -4.66
CA ASP A 145 -6.70 -40.59 -3.55
C ASP A 145 -7.43 -40.05 -2.31
N GLY A 146 -8.55 -39.34 -2.49
CA GLY A 146 -9.37 -38.81 -1.39
C GLY A 146 -8.73 -37.65 -0.64
N ARG A 147 -7.68 -37.01 -1.19
CA ARG A 147 -7.00 -35.84 -0.63
C ARG A 147 -6.84 -34.73 -1.67
N VAL A 148 -6.62 -33.54 -1.18
CA VAL A 148 -6.27 -32.39 -2.02
C VAL A 148 -4.75 -32.25 -2.02
N ILE A 149 -4.16 -32.33 -3.20
CA ILE A 149 -2.72 -32.15 -3.42
C ILE A 149 -2.49 -30.73 -3.93
N VAL A 150 -1.62 -30.00 -3.24
CA VAL A 150 -1.16 -28.67 -3.64
C VAL A 150 0.27 -28.81 -4.13
N GLU A 151 0.46 -28.71 -5.44
CA GLU A 151 1.76 -28.81 -6.08
C GLU A 151 2.45 -27.46 -6.11
N VAL A 152 3.75 -27.45 -5.78
CA VAL A 152 4.61 -26.26 -5.83
C VAL A 152 5.88 -26.56 -6.63
N PRO A 153 6.55 -25.51 -7.20
CA PRO A 153 7.67 -25.70 -8.13
C PRO A 153 8.94 -26.33 -7.53
N GLY A 154 9.07 -26.37 -6.21
CA GLY A 154 10.30 -26.90 -5.61
C GLY A 154 10.24 -27.12 -4.10
N ASP A 155 11.30 -27.77 -3.60
CA ASP A 155 11.42 -28.15 -2.17
C ASP A 155 11.47 -26.97 -1.22
N VAL A 156 12.00 -25.83 -1.64
CA VAL A 156 12.05 -24.60 -0.83
C VAL A 156 10.63 -24.10 -0.55
N GLN A 157 9.78 -24.02 -1.58
CA GLN A 157 8.38 -23.61 -1.48
C GLN A 157 7.61 -24.59 -0.58
N ARG A 158 7.76 -25.89 -0.82
CA ARG A 158 7.14 -26.95 -0.01
C ARG A 158 7.49 -26.81 1.47
N THR A 159 8.79 -26.67 1.77
CA THR A 159 9.29 -26.53 3.14
C THR A 159 8.73 -25.27 3.82
N LYS A 160 8.75 -24.14 3.13
CA LYS A 160 8.26 -22.86 3.68
C LYS A 160 6.75 -22.87 3.93
N LEU A 161 5.96 -23.45 3.05
CA LEU A 161 4.51 -23.60 3.26
C LEU A 161 4.21 -24.57 4.42
N ALA A 162 4.98 -25.65 4.56
CA ALA A 162 4.85 -26.58 5.68
C ALA A 162 5.20 -25.94 7.04
N GLU A 163 6.33 -25.21 7.11
CA GLU A 163 6.76 -24.46 8.32
C GLU A 163 5.71 -23.44 8.79
N ARG A 164 4.91 -22.90 7.88
CA ARG A 164 3.83 -21.94 8.17
C ARG A 164 2.47 -22.57 8.39
N GLY A 165 2.39 -23.89 8.42
CA GLY A 165 1.13 -24.60 8.65
C GLY A 165 0.08 -24.42 7.55
N CYS A 166 0.49 -24.12 6.31
CA CYS A 166 -0.42 -23.78 5.22
C CYS A 166 -1.39 -24.92 4.85
N ALA A 167 -1.02 -26.18 5.04
CA ALA A 167 -1.93 -27.30 4.80
C ALA A 167 -3.22 -27.20 5.65
N ALA A 168 -3.11 -26.81 6.92
CA ALA A 168 -4.26 -26.60 7.79
C ALA A 168 -5.08 -25.36 7.35
N LEU A 169 -4.43 -24.26 6.96
CA LEU A 169 -5.11 -23.06 6.48
C LEU A 169 -5.86 -23.32 5.16
N ILE A 170 -5.26 -24.10 4.26
CA ILE A 170 -5.89 -24.51 2.99
C ILE A 170 -7.08 -25.44 3.29
N SER A 171 -6.94 -26.40 4.22
CA SER A 171 -8.04 -27.29 4.62
C SER A 171 -9.22 -26.52 5.22
N ASP A 172 -8.95 -25.50 6.04
CA ASP A 172 -9.98 -24.61 6.57
C ASP A 172 -10.66 -23.81 5.46
N ALA A 173 -9.88 -23.24 4.53
CA ALA A 173 -10.41 -22.46 3.40
C ALA A 173 -11.23 -23.35 2.44
N LEU A 174 -10.79 -24.58 2.17
CA LEU A 174 -11.54 -25.57 1.38
C LEU A 174 -12.90 -25.88 2.00
N ARG A 175 -12.92 -26.08 3.32
CA ARG A 175 -14.18 -26.32 4.05
C ARG A 175 -15.11 -25.10 3.97
N ASP A 176 -14.56 -23.89 4.14
CA ASP A 176 -15.35 -22.66 4.20
C ASP A 176 -15.86 -22.22 2.80
N ILE A 177 -15.09 -22.48 1.73
CA ILE A 177 -15.40 -22.01 0.36
C ILE A 177 -16.09 -23.10 -0.47
N ALA A 178 -15.53 -24.30 -0.48
CA ALA A 178 -15.98 -25.40 -1.33
C ALA A 178 -16.81 -26.46 -0.58
N GLY A 179 -16.97 -26.36 0.75
CA GLY A 179 -17.63 -27.37 1.57
C GLY A 179 -16.87 -28.72 1.68
N VAL A 180 -15.65 -28.77 1.13
CA VAL A 180 -14.85 -30.00 1.03
C VAL A 180 -14.08 -30.24 2.33
N ARG A 181 -14.21 -31.43 2.89
CA ARG A 181 -13.43 -31.92 4.03
C ARG A 181 -12.49 -33.03 3.56
N ALA A 182 -11.30 -32.63 3.14
CA ALA A 182 -10.26 -33.57 2.73
C ALA A 182 -8.93 -33.22 3.39
N PRO A 183 -8.06 -34.20 3.64
CA PRO A 183 -6.69 -33.91 4.03
C PRO A 183 -5.96 -33.19 2.89
N VAL A 184 -5.12 -32.21 3.24
CA VAL A 184 -4.32 -31.43 2.28
C VAL A 184 -2.86 -31.85 2.40
N SER A 185 -2.24 -32.23 1.29
CA SER A 185 -0.79 -32.41 1.17
C SER A 185 -0.16 -31.35 0.29
N ILE A 186 1.06 -30.93 0.61
CA ILE A 186 1.85 -30.00 -0.21
C ILE A 186 3.02 -30.79 -0.77
N GLU A 187 3.08 -30.91 -2.09
CA GLU A 187 4.02 -31.74 -2.80
C GLU A 187 4.78 -30.94 -3.87
N VAL A 188 5.94 -31.43 -4.30
CA VAL A 188 6.68 -30.83 -5.41
C VAL A 188 6.16 -31.45 -6.69
N GLY A 189 5.61 -30.60 -7.58
CA GLY A 189 5.10 -31.03 -8.90
C GLY A 189 6.07 -30.72 -10.02
N GLU A 190 5.78 -31.28 -11.21
CA GLU A 190 6.47 -30.92 -12.44
C GLU A 190 5.83 -29.65 -13.02
N PHE A 191 6.59 -28.56 -13.05
CA PHE A 191 6.22 -27.31 -13.68
C PHE A 191 7.08 -27.14 -14.92
N ASP A 192 6.45 -26.91 -16.09
CA ASP A 192 7.19 -26.46 -17.28
C ASP A 192 7.94 -25.20 -16.92
N ALA A 193 9.23 -25.15 -17.25
CA ALA A 193 10.10 -24.02 -16.96
C ALA A 193 9.56 -22.74 -17.59
N LEU A 194 8.72 -22.02 -16.84
CA LEU A 194 8.43 -20.62 -17.08
C LEU A 194 9.66 -19.85 -16.63
N GLU A 195 10.26 -19.10 -17.56
CA GLU A 195 11.42 -18.25 -17.34
C GLU A 195 11.16 -17.34 -16.11
N VAL A 196 11.84 -17.65 -15.03
CA VAL A 196 11.90 -16.80 -13.84
C VAL A 196 12.93 -15.71 -14.16
N PRO A 197 12.64 -14.40 -13.96
CA PRO A 197 13.67 -13.38 -13.98
C PRO A 197 14.67 -13.68 -12.86
N GLY A 198 15.93 -13.85 -13.24
CA GLY A 198 16.97 -14.32 -12.36
C GLY A 198 17.32 -13.33 -11.25
N ASP A 199 17.64 -13.88 -10.10
CA ASP A 199 18.50 -13.24 -9.14
C ASP A 199 19.78 -14.07 -8.96
N SER A 200 20.88 -13.38 -9.13
CA SER A 200 22.23 -13.88 -9.26
C SER A 200 22.88 -14.20 -7.92
N ALA A 201 23.80 -15.13 -8.03
CA ALA A 201 25.01 -15.31 -7.27
C ALA A 201 24.95 -16.19 -6.02
N CYS A 202 25.33 -17.44 -6.19
CA CYS A 202 26.55 -17.98 -5.59
C CYS A 202 26.91 -19.37 -6.14
N MET A 203 28.13 -19.42 -6.70
CA MET A 203 29.11 -20.54 -6.78
C MET A 203 28.71 -21.87 -7.43
N GLN A 204 29.43 -22.13 -8.51
CA GLN A 204 29.71 -23.45 -9.12
C GLN A 204 30.50 -24.37 -8.19
N PRO A 205 30.46 -25.71 -8.40
CA PRO A 205 31.55 -26.27 -9.20
C PRO A 205 31.12 -27.30 -10.26
N ASP A 206 31.99 -27.39 -11.26
CA ASP A 206 32.00 -28.31 -12.38
C ASP A 206 31.82 -29.80 -12.05
N VAL A 207 31.08 -30.53 -12.87
CA VAL A 207 31.52 -31.85 -13.35
C VAL A 207 30.95 -32.13 -14.74
N ASN A 208 31.85 -32.45 -15.62
CA ASN A 208 31.78 -32.90 -16.97
C ASN A 208 31.22 -34.32 -17.09
N THR A 209 30.36 -34.64 -18.07
CA THR A 209 30.51 -35.86 -18.91
C THR A 209 29.56 -35.90 -20.09
N ASN A 210 30.17 -36.20 -21.21
CA ASN A 210 29.76 -36.59 -22.56
C ASN A 210 28.50 -37.49 -22.72
N ALA A 211 27.82 -37.31 -23.80
CA ALA A 211 27.77 -38.14 -25.02
C ALA A 211 26.35 -38.38 -25.63
N ALA A 212 26.33 -38.16 -26.90
CA ALA A 212 25.75 -38.94 -27.98
C ALA A 212 24.41 -38.51 -28.62
N SER A 213 24.62 -37.95 -29.79
CA SER A 213 23.84 -37.90 -31.02
C SER A 213 22.78 -38.99 -31.28
N VAL A 214 21.59 -38.59 -31.77
CA VAL A 214 20.92 -39.30 -32.91
C VAL A 214 20.16 -38.30 -33.78
N SER A 215 20.29 -38.50 -35.09
CA SER A 215 19.91 -37.71 -36.23
C SER A 215 18.49 -37.93 -36.75
N ARG A 216 17.86 -36.82 -37.24
CA ARG A 216 17.08 -36.61 -38.48
C ARG A 216 15.81 -37.47 -38.78
N PRO A 217 14.86 -37.01 -39.66
CA PRO A 217 15.04 -36.19 -40.88
C PRO A 217 14.03 -35.06 -41.12
N ALA A 218 14.35 -34.19 -42.08
CA ALA A 218 13.54 -33.14 -42.65
C ALA A 218 12.59 -33.64 -43.76
N PRO A 219 11.59 -32.83 -44.14
CA PRO A 219 11.15 -32.80 -45.55
C PRO A 219 11.28 -31.42 -46.19
N SER A 220 11.69 -31.53 -47.40
CA SER A 220 11.88 -30.71 -48.58
C SER A 220 11.02 -29.46 -48.82
N SER A 221 11.72 -28.42 -49.19
CA SER A 221 11.64 -27.48 -50.33
C SER A 221 10.30 -27.10 -50.96
N GLN A 222 10.04 -25.78 -50.97
CA GLN A 222 9.72 -25.04 -52.20
C GLN A 222 10.01 -23.54 -51.94
N ALA A 223 10.84 -22.95 -52.79
CA ALA A 223 11.20 -21.55 -52.84
C ALA A 223 10.14 -20.72 -53.57
N PRO A 224 9.81 -19.52 -53.14
CA PRO A 224 9.26 -18.48 -54.01
C PRO A 224 10.34 -17.43 -54.36
N PRO A 225 10.10 -16.60 -55.38
CA PRO A 225 11.12 -15.98 -56.22
C PRO A 225 11.78 -14.75 -55.57
N ALA A 226 12.94 -14.42 -56.09
CA ALA A 226 13.82 -13.33 -55.75
C ALA A 226 13.09 -11.99 -55.54
N ALA A 227 13.11 -11.49 -54.32
CA ALA A 227 12.81 -10.12 -54.00
C ALA A 227 14.11 -9.31 -53.96
N THR A 228 14.12 -8.29 -54.79
CA THR A 228 15.09 -7.21 -54.93
C THR A 228 15.90 -6.89 -53.67
N GLU A 229 17.20 -6.88 -53.83
CA GLU A 229 18.17 -6.33 -52.86
C GLU A 229 17.76 -4.89 -52.46
N LYS A 230 17.10 -4.75 -51.30
CA LYS A 230 17.04 -3.45 -50.62
C LYS A 230 18.45 -3.16 -50.10
N ARG A 231 19.11 -2.19 -50.71
CA ARG A 231 20.35 -1.57 -50.24
C ARG A 231 20.29 -1.47 -48.70
N ARG A 232 21.11 -2.26 -47.98
CA ARG A 232 21.44 -2.07 -46.58
C ARG A 232 22.03 -0.69 -46.44
N GLY A 233 21.21 0.27 -46.00
CA GLY A 233 21.67 1.61 -45.65
C GLY A 233 22.78 1.44 -44.61
N ARG A 234 23.97 1.92 -44.99
CA ARG A 234 25.13 2.05 -44.07
C ARG A 234 24.64 2.80 -42.85
N ARG A 235 24.43 2.09 -41.70
CA ARG A 235 24.09 2.72 -40.44
C ARG A 235 25.21 3.70 -40.11
N ARG A 236 24.85 4.96 -39.90
CA ARG A 236 25.77 6.05 -39.62
C ARG A 236 26.34 5.79 -38.22
N ARG A 237 27.67 5.60 -38.15
CA ARG A 237 28.40 5.48 -36.86
C ARG A 237 27.96 6.62 -35.95
N VAL A 238 27.52 6.30 -34.74
CA VAL A 238 27.16 7.30 -33.72
C VAL A 238 28.45 8.00 -33.31
N VAL A 239 28.53 9.30 -33.52
CA VAL A 239 29.62 10.14 -33.03
C VAL A 239 29.20 10.60 -31.63
N THR A 240 30.02 10.28 -30.62
CA THR A 240 29.78 10.71 -29.25
C THR A 240 30.54 12.01 -29.01
N ASP A 241 29.81 13.05 -28.61
CA ASP A 241 30.37 14.35 -28.27
C ASP A 241 31.11 14.28 -26.90
N GLU A 242 32.12 15.10 -26.72
CA GLU A 242 32.85 15.19 -25.44
C GLU A 242 31.86 15.57 -24.29
N GLY A 243 31.90 14.80 -23.20
CA GLY A 243 31.00 14.95 -22.05
C GLY A 243 29.61 14.31 -22.22
N ALA A 244 29.31 13.66 -23.36
CA ALA A 244 28.18 12.75 -23.48
C ALA A 244 28.62 11.30 -23.20
N ILE A 245 27.75 10.50 -22.60
CA ILE A 245 27.97 9.05 -22.46
C ILE A 245 27.80 8.38 -23.83
N ARG A 246 26.80 8.84 -24.61
CA ARG A 246 26.54 8.38 -25.98
C ARG A 246 25.85 9.45 -26.81
N GLY A 247 26.23 9.57 -28.07
CA GLY A 247 25.57 10.46 -29.04
C GLY A 247 25.90 11.93 -28.84
N ARG A 248 24.96 12.80 -29.13
CA ARG A 248 25.17 14.26 -29.13
C ARG A 248 24.80 14.88 -27.81
N ARG A 249 25.53 15.91 -27.41
CA ARG A 249 25.14 16.77 -26.30
C ARG A 249 23.80 17.46 -26.57
N PHE A 250 23.02 17.62 -25.52
CA PHE A 250 21.74 18.34 -25.54
C PHE A 250 21.47 18.96 -24.17
N SER A 251 20.67 20.02 -24.15
CA SER A 251 20.35 20.80 -22.95
C SER A 251 18.84 20.90 -22.73
N ASP A 252 18.07 20.16 -23.52
CA ASP A 252 16.61 20.18 -23.42
C ASP A 252 16.18 19.75 -21.99
N ALA A 253 15.16 20.43 -21.44
CA ALA A 253 14.62 20.08 -20.13
C ALA A 253 13.94 18.69 -20.16
N PRO A 254 14.19 17.85 -19.16
CA PRO A 254 13.51 16.56 -19.07
C PRO A 254 12.03 16.73 -18.69
N GLN A 255 11.19 15.86 -19.22
CA GLN A 255 9.80 15.71 -18.81
C GLN A 255 9.66 14.51 -17.86
N PRO A 256 8.59 14.45 -17.01
CA PRO A 256 8.29 13.29 -16.19
C PRO A 256 8.06 12.04 -17.04
N LEU A 257 8.47 10.87 -16.53
CA LEU A 257 8.27 9.58 -17.22
C LEU A 257 6.79 9.27 -17.42
N SER A 258 5.93 9.59 -16.47
CA SER A 258 4.47 9.44 -16.55
C SER A 258 3.81 10.23 -17.70
N GLY A 259 4.50 11.24 -18.22
CA GLY A 259 4.03 12.07 -19.34
C GLY A 259 4.41 11.54 -20.73
N LEU A 260 5.08 10.39 -20.84
CA LEU A 260 5.51 9.82 -22.12
C LEU A 260 4.34 9.22 -22.89
N ILE A 261 4.27 9.55 -24.18
CA ILE A 261 3.20 9.09 -25.07
C ILE A 261 3.81 8.25 -26.21
N GLN A 262 3.20 7.11 -26.53
CA GLN A 262 3.61 6.28 -27.65
C GLN A 262 3.65 7.07 -28.97
N GLY A 263 4.75 6.94 -29.71
CA GLY A 263 4.99 7.67 -30.96
C GLY A 263 5.66 9.02 -30.79
N GLN A 264 5.85 9.50 -29.56
CA GLN A 264 6.56 10.75 -29.28
C GLN A 264 8.01 10.67 -29.79
N LYS A 265 8.43 11.70 -30.50
CA LYS A 265 9.77 11.83 -31.04
C LYS A 265 10.64 12.73 -30.16
N ARG A 266 11.91 12.33 -30.04
CA ARG A 266 12.92 13.11 -29.31
C ARG A 266 12.48 13.47 -27.88
N ALA A 267 11.78 12.55 -27.21
CA ALA A 267 11.45 12.71 -25.81
C ALA A 267 12.75 12.85 -24.99
N VAL A 268 12.75 13.77 -24.04
CA VAL A 268 13.87 13.97 -23.10
C VAL A 268 13.38 13.62 -21.71
N VAL A 269 14.09 12.72 -21.05
CA VAL A 269 13.79 12.23 -19.71
C VAL A 269 15.07 12.16 -18.88
N CYS A 270 14.92 12.20 -17.55
CA CYS A 270 16.02 12.06 -16.61
C CYS A 270 15.62 11.04 -15.54
N GLY A 271 16.53 10.14 -15.18
CA GLY A 271 16.25 9.13 -14.18
C GLY A 271 17.48 8.33 -13.75
N GLU A 272 17.29 7.52 -12.72
CA GLU A 272 18.27 6.55 -12.24
C GLU A 272 18.22 5.28 -13.06
N VAL A 273 19.38 4.79 -13.47
CA VAL A 273 19.55 3.61 -14.31
C VAL A 273 19.52 2.33 -13.47
N PHE A 274 18.79 1.33 -13.93
CA PHE A 274 18.79 -0.01 -13.35
C PHE A 274 18.54 -1.09 -14.41
N GLY A 275 18.82 -2.35 -14.10
CA GLY A 275 18.56 -3.49 -14.99
C GLY A 275 19.36 -3.41 -16.29
N PHE A 276 20.68 -3.10 -16.21
CA PHE A 276 21.53 -2.91 -17.38
C PHE A 276 21.94 -4.25 -18.00
N GLU A 277 21.70 -4.41 -19.30
CA GLU A 277 22.09 -5.57 -20.09
C GLU A 277 22.71 -5.16 -21.43
N ASP A 278 23.80 -5.80 -21.81
CA ASP A 278 24.46 -5.64 -23.12
C ASP A 278 24.51 -6.98 -23.85
N LYS A 279 23.71 -7.11 -24.89
CA LYS A 279 23.53 -8.37 -25.61
C LYS A 279 23.87 -8.24 -27.09
N LEU A 280 24.64 -9.21 -27.61
CA LEU A 280 24.86 -9.38 -29.03
C LEU A 280 23.85 -10.42 -29.59
N THR A 281 23.00 -10.00 -30.52
CA THR A 281 22.02 -10.89 -31.13
C THR A 281 22.69 -11.88 -32.09
N ARG A 282 22.03 -13.02 -32.38
CA ARG A 282 22.49 -14.00 -33.39
C ARG A 282 22.68 -13.39 -34.78
N ALA A 283 22.03 -12.29 -35.09
CA ALA A 283 22.15 -11.54 -36.32
C ALA A 283 23.32 -10.52 -36.33
N GLY A 284 24.14 -10.51 -35.27
CA GLY A 284 25.27 -9.60 -35.15
C GLY A 284 24.86 -8.15 -34.82
N LEU A 285 23.67 -7.93 -34.24
CA LEU A 285 23.23 -6.61 -33.75
C LEU A 285 23.47 -6.55 -32.24
N ARG A 286 24.16 -5.52 -31.80
CA ARG A 286 24.34 -5.25 -30.37
C ARG A 286 23.19 -4.39 -29.86
N ILE A 287 22.50 -4.87 -28.82
CA ILE A 287 21.42 -4.18 -28.16
C ILE A 287 21.82 -3.98 -26.70
N VAL A 288 21.89 -2.74 -26.27
CA VAL A 288 22.00 -2.38 -24.87
C VAL A 288 20.63 -2.01 -24.36
N SER A 289 20.14 -2.74 -23.37
CA SER A 289 18.87 -2.50 -22.70
C SER A 289 19.09 -2.18 -21.24
N PHE A 290 18.30 -1.28 -20.71
CA PHE A 290 18.27 -0.87 -19.31
C PHE A 290 16.94 -0.21 -19.02
N CYS A 291 16.63 -0.01 -17.74
CA CYS A 291 15.47 0.78 -17.32
C CYS A 291 15.95 2.06 -16.65
N ILE A 292 15.11 3.10 -16.69
CA ILE A 292 15.29 4.29 -15.85
C ILE A 292 14.04 4.56 -15.03
N THR A 293 14.22 5.17 -13.87
CA THR A 293 13.15 5.64 -13.00
C THR A 293 13.40 7.07 -12.53
N ASP A 294 12.35 7.90 -12.55
CA ASP A 294 12.35 9.20 -11.89
C ASP A 294 11.85 9.13 -10.44
N LYS A 295 11.70 7.90 -9.90
CA LYS A 295 11.15 7.53 -8.59
C LYS A 295 9.62 7.65 -8.48
N GLN A 296 8.94 8.09 -9.54
CA GLN A 296 7.48 8.07 -9.64
C GLN A 296 7.01 7.05 -10.67
N ASP A 297 7.78 6.90 -11.75
CA ASP A 297 7.50 5.95 -12.82
C ASP A 297 8.81 5.36 -13.36
N SER A 298 8.71 4.40 -14.26
CA SER A 298 9.86 3.78 -14.92
C SER A 298 9.57 3.43 -16.37
N ILE A 299 10.62 3.39 -17.20
CA ILE A 299 10.51 2.96 -18.59
C ILE A 299 11.72 2.14 -19.02
N ALA A 300 11.46 1.09 -19.79
CA ALA A 300 12.50 0.32 -20.45
C ALA A 300 13.14 1.13 -21.60
N CYS A 301 14.45 1.10 -21.66
CA CYS A 301 15.27 1.82 -22.65
C CYS A 301 16.04 0.84 -23.53
N LYS A 302 16.13 1.11 -24.82
CA LYS A 302 16.90 0.31 -25.76
C LYS A 302 17.80 1.18 -26.63
N CYS A 303 19.09 0.79 -26.70
CA CYS A 303 20.07 1.36 -27.60
C CYS A 303 20.46 0.31 -28.64
N PHE A 304 20.30 0.63 -29.92
CA PHE A 304 20.80 -0.21 -31.01
C PHE A 304 22.19 0.28 -31.38
N CYS A 305 23.20 -0.54 -31.10
CA CYS A 305 24.61 -0.21 -31.27
C CYS A 305 25.22 -0.94 -32.46
N ASP A 306 26.24 -0.33 -33.08
CA ASP A 306 27.10 -1.05 -33.99
C ASP A 306 27.94 -2.07 -33.17
N PRO A 307 28.15 -3.31 -33.66
CA PRO A 307 28.99 -4.29 -32.95
C PRO A 307 30.41 -3.79 -32.65
N GLU A 308 30.92 -2.88 -33.49
CA GLU A 308 32.24 -2.26 -33.34
C GLU A 308 32.23 -1.00 -32.44
N GLU A 309 31.03 -0.53 -32.03
CA GLU A 309 30.91 0.61 -31.13
C GLU A 309 31.45 0.23 -29.73
N PRO A 310 32.36 1.02 -29.15
CA PRO A 310 32.87 0.71 -27.81
C PRO A 310 31.72 0.69 -26.80
N PRO A 311 31.85 -0.10 -25.73
CA PRO A 311 30.92 -0.01 -24.60
C PRO A 311 30.86 1.43 -24.11
N PHE A 312 29.65 1.95 -23.86
CA PHE A 312 29.51 3.23 -23.19
C PHE A 312 29.37 3.01 -21.68
N GLU A 313 29.99 3.91 -20.92
CA GLU A 313 30.04 3.84 -19.47
C GLU A 313 28.69 4.33 -18.89
N LEU A 314 27.81 3.39 -18.61
CA LEU A 314 26.55 3.60 -17.91
C LEU A 314 26.43 2.53 -16.84
N SER A 315 26.21 2.94 -15.60
CA SER A 315 26.19 2.04 -14.45
C SER A 315 24.83 2.08 -13.75
N GLU A 316 24.45 0.98 -13.11
CA GLU A 316 23.29 0.95 -12.22
C GLU A 316 23.45 1.94 -11.07
N GLY A 317 22.35 2.60 -10.70
CA GLY A 317 22.33 3.68 -9.70
C GLY A 317 22.79 5.03 -10.22
N GLN A 318 23.33 5.12 -11.45
CA GLN A 318 23.72 6.38 -12.07
C GLN A 318 22.50 7.13 -12.59
N TRP A 319 22.42 8.45 -12.32
CA TRP A 319 21.44 9.32 -12.95
C TRP A 319 21.92 9.74 -14.34
N ALA A 320 21.03 9.61 -15.30
CA ALA A 320 21.31 9.96 -16.69
C ALA A 320 20.14 10.70 -17.32
N ARG A 321 20.45 11.66 -18.20
CA ARG A 321 19.49 12.33 -19.07
C ARG A 321 19.50 11.67 -20.42
N LEU A 322 18.35 11.19 -20.85
CA LEU A 322 18.19 10.43 -22.09
C LEU A 322 17.36 11.23 -23.09
N ARG A 323 17.70 11.09 -24.35
CA ARG A 323 16.88 11.57 -25.46
C ARG A 323 16.64 10.44 -26.44
N GLY A 324 15.39 10.23 -26.81
CA GLY A 324 15.01 9.11 -27.69
C GLY A 324 13.59 9.19 -28.21
N ASP A 325 13.19 8.17 -28.92
CA ASP A 325 11.84 8.02 -29.48
C ASP A 325 11.05 7.00 -28.67
N VAL A 326 9.85 7.36 -28.24
CA VAL A 326 8.95 6.46 -27.50
C VAL A 326 8.22 5.55 -28.51
N GLN A 327 8.45 4.25 -28.43
CA GLN A 327 7.92 3.27 -29.37
C GLN A 327 7.29 2.08 -28.63
N TYR A 328 6.34 1.41 -29.27
CA TYR A 328 5.82 0.14 -28.77
C TYR A 328 6.73 -1.00 -29.24
N ASP A 329 7.26 -1.77 -28.30
CA ASP A 329 8.05 -2.96 -28.59
C ASP A 329 7.12 -4.17 -28.67
N GLN A 330 7.03 -4.77 -29.86
CA GLN A 330 6.15 -5.93 -30.11
C GLN A 330 6.63 -7.20 -29.39
N TYR A 331 7.92 -7.31 -29.07
CA TYR A 331 8.50 -8.46 -28.39
C TYR A 331 8.30 -8.38 -26.87
N ALA A 332 8.57 -7.22 -26.27
CA ALA A 332 8.33 -7.00 -24.86
C ALA A 332 6.87 -6.68 -24.53
N ARG A 333 6.06 -6.33 -25.55
CA ARG A 333 4.64 -5.92 -25.44
C ARG A 333 4.42 -4.70 -24.55
N GLU A 334 5.39 -3.79 -24.55
CA GLU A 334 5.38 -2.58 -23.73
C GLU A 334 5.89 -1.35 -24.49
N ILE A 335 5.67 -0.18 -23.92
CA ILE A 335 6.24 1.08 -24.43
C ILE A 335 7.69 1.17 -23.97
N VAL A 336 8.61 1.42 -24.92
CA VAL A 336 10.04 1.57 -24.65
C VAL A 336 10.57 2.89 -25.21
N LEU A 337 11.60 3.41 -24.58
CA LEU A 337 12.37 4.53 -25.10
C LEU A 337 13.53 4.00 -25.95
N VAL A 338 13.49 4.23 -27.26
CA VAL A 338 14.61 3.94 -28.15
C VAL A 338 15.58 5.12 -28.08
N VAL A 339 16.65 4.94 -27.31
CA VAL A 339 17.57 6.00 -26.92
C VAL A 339 18.57 6.29 -28.04
N SER A 340 18.70 7.57 -28.40
CA SER A 340 19.70 8.08 -29.33
C SER A 340 20.90 8.71 -28.63
N ASP A 341 20.65 9.48 -27.57
CA ASP A 341 21.67 10.27 -26.88
C ASP A 341 21.55 10.13 -25.37
N ILE A 342 22.69 10.02 -24.68
CA ILE A 342 22.80 9.86 -23.23
C ILE A 342 23.79 10.87 -22.68
N MET A 343 23.34 11.64 -21.70
CA MET A 343 24.17 12.59 -20.94
C MET A 343 24.25 12.14 -19.49
N PRO A 344 25.41 12.32 -18.81
CA PRO A 344 25.43 12.20 -17.35
C PRO A 344 24.52 13.27 -16.76
N ASP A 345 23.84 12.92 -15.69
CA ASP A 345 23.02 13.85 -14.91
C ASP A 345 23.14 13.53 -13.42
N SER A 346 22.51 14.32 -12.58
CA SER A 346 22.44 14.10 -11.14
C SER A 346 20.98 14.04 -10.71
N LYS A 347 20.72 13.35 -9.60
CA LYS A 347 19.40 13.39 -8.97
C LYS A 347 18.98 14.84 -8.75
N PRO A 348 17.78 15.27 -9.19
CA PRO A 348 17.28 16.60 -8.87
C PRO A 348 17.26 16.79 -7.35
N GLU A 349 18.03 17.74 -6.86
CA GLU A 349 18.05 18.09 -5.44
C GLU A 349 16.96 19.10 -5.14
N ARG A 350 16.11 18.78 -4.16
CA ARG A 350 15.18 19.74 -3.58
C ARG A 350 15.98 20.74 -2.76
N ARG A 351 15.73 22.03 -2.97
CA ARG A 351 16.42 23.11 -2.26
C ARG A 351 15.40 24.02 -1.61
N ASP A 352 15.67 24.42 -0.38
CA ASP A 352 14.92 25.49 0.28
C ASP A 352 15.54 26.84 -0.12
N THR A 353 14.78 27.64 -0.87
CA THR A 353 15.22 28.93 -1.39
C THR A 353 14.64 30.11 -0.63
N ALA A 354 13.82 29.87 0.39
CA ALA A 354 13.22 30.91 1.20
C ALA A 354 14.29 31.77 1.91
N GLU A 355 14.05 33.06 2.02
CA GLU A 355 14.92 34.01 2.72
C GLU A 355 14.93 33.69 4.24
N GLU A 356 13.73 33.51 4.83
CA GLU A 356 13.56 33.01 6.19
C GLU A 356 13.13 31.54 6.16
N ARG A 357 14.00 30.67 6.63
CA ARG A 357 13.80 29.22 6.58
C ARG A 357 13.07 28.73 7.81
N ARG A 358 12.16 27.79 7.58
CA ARG A 358 11.37 27.19 8.65
C ARG A 358 12.21 26.28 9.57
N ILE A 359 11.67 26.03 10.76
CA ILE A 359 12.14 25.00 11.67
C ILE A 359 11.04 23.94 11.76
N GLU A 360 11.39 22.68 11.51
CA GLU A 360 10.46 21.58 11.71
C GLU A 360 10.33 21.26 13.18
N LEU A 361 9.09 21.26 13.71
CA LEU A 361 8.81 20.98 15.11
C LEU A 361 8.09 19.64 15.33
N HIS A 362 7.75 18.89 14.25
CA HIS A 362 7.03 17.63 14.32
C HIS A 362 7.62 16.63 13.30
N LEU A 363 8.58 15.82 13.75
CA LEU A 363 9.28 14.86 12.93
C LEU A 363 9.48 13.54 13.67
N HIS A 364 9.11 12.45 12.99
CA HIS A 364 9.24 11.07 13.43
C HIS A 364 10.41 10.38 12.77
N THR A 365 11.23 9.69 13.56
CA THR A 365 12.29 8.82 13.06
C THR A 365 11.83 7.37 13.01
N LYS A 366 12.70 6.46 12.53
CA LYS A 366 12.48 5.00 12.59
C LYS A 366 12.15 4.49 13.99
N MET A 367 12.39 5.28 15.05
CA MET A 367 12.05 4.91 16.41
C MET A 367 10.54 5.08 16.71
N SER A 368 9.81 5.79 15.86
CA SER A 368 8.35 5.67 15.75
C SER A 368 8.04 4.36 15.01
N ALA A 369 8.20 3.25 15.76
CA ALA A 369 8.24 1.90 15.24
C ALA A 369 6.98 1.56 14.44
N MET A 370 7.15 0.94 13.28
CA MET A 370 6.09 0.55 12.36
C MET A 370 5.30 1.73 11.75
N ASP A 371 5.80 2.97 11.85
CA ASP A 371 5.14 4.13 11.27
C ASP A 371 6.09 4.97 10.40
N SER A 372 7.23 5.41 10.94
CA SER A 372 8.19 6.21 10.19
C SER A 372 9.32 5.39 9.58
N VAL A 373 9.75 5.76 8.37
CA VAL A 373 10.95 5.24 7.70
C VAL A 373 12.10 6.25 7.69
N CYS A 374 11.91 7.40 8.36
CA CYS A 374 12.85 8.50 8.41
C CYS A 374 14.07 8.16 9.28
N ASP A 375 15.26 8.20 8.70
CA ASP A 375 16.50 8.07 9.45
C ASP A 375 16.90 9.42 10.07
N ALA A 376 17.21 9.44 11.38
CA ALA A 376 17.49 10.69 12.11
C ALA A 376 18.67 11.47 11.49
N GLU A 377 19.78 10.79 11.15
CA GLU A 377 20.92 11.46 10.51
C GLU A 377 20.54 12.00 9.12
N SER A 378 19.75 11.26 8.36
CA SER A 378 19.32 11.68 7.02
C SER A 378 18.45 12.93 7.07
N ALA A 379 17.50 13.02 8.00
CA ALA A 379 16.68 14.22 8.20
C ALA A 379 17.52 15.44 8.63
N ILE A 380 18.43 15.23 9.59
CA ILE A 380 19.29 16.32 10.11
C ILE A 380 20.28 16.81 9.04
N ARG A 381 20.84 15.90 8.24
CA ARG A 381 21.68 16.24 7.07
C ARG A 381 20.89 17.04 6.04
N GLN A 382 19.63 16.66 5.79
CA GLN A 382 18.75 17.40 4.88
C GLN A 382 18.45 18.80 5.41
N ALA A 383 18.15 18.94 6.71
CA ALA A 383 17.98 20.23 7.38
C ALA A 383 19.22 21.13 7.18
N ALA A 384 20.42 20.57 7.40
CA ALA A 384 21.69 21.27 7.19
C ALA A 384 21.87 21.72 5.73
N ALA A 385 21.58 20.83 4.77
CA ALA A 385 21.71 21.13 3.34
C ALA A 385 20.78 22.26 2.90
N TRP A 386 19.60 22.38 3.52
CA TRP A 386 18.65 23.48 3.30
C TRP A 386 18.95 24.71 4.15
N GLY A 387 19.90 24.64 5.11
CA GLY A 387 20.25 25.72 6.02
C GLY A 387 19.17 25.99 7.08
N HIS A 388 18.39 24.98 7.44
CA HIS A 388 17.52 25.04 8.61
C HIS A 388 18.37 25.07 9.87
N GLU A 389 18.12 26.01 10.77
CA GLU A 389 18.94 26.19 12.00
C GLU A 389 18.70 25.12 13.04
N ALA A 390 17.48 24.56 13.07
CA ALA A 390 17.07 23.55 14.03
C ALA A 390 16.03 22.57 13.45
N VAL A 391 15.91 21.42 14.10
CA VAL A 391 14.87 20.43 13.84
C VAL A 391 14.46 19.76 15.16
N ALA A 392 13.16 19.56 15.40
CA ALA A 392 12.67 18.76 16.51
C ALA A 392 12.62 17.27 16.13
N ILE A 393 12.85 16.44 17.14
CA ILE A 393 12.62 15.00 17.04
C ILE A 393 11.48 14.68 18.02
N THR A 394 10.40 14.11 17.51
CA THR A 394 9.13 13.94 18.24
C THR A 394 8.52 12.56 18.02
N ASP A 395 9.32 11.51 18.19
CA ASP A 395 8.88 10.12 18.03
C ASP A 395 7.67 9.77 18.93
N HIS A 396 6.84 8.83 18.49
CA HIS A 396 5.65 8.37 19.19
C HIS A 396 5.96 7.72 20.54
N GLY A 397 5.73 8.44 21.63
CA GLY A 397 5.84 7.96 23.01
C GLY A 397 7.25 7.53 23.44
N VAL A 398 8.29 7.80 22.67
CA VAL A 398 9.66 7.33 22.88
C VAL A 398 10.70 8.40 22.60
N VAL A 399 11.95 8.15 23.02
CA VAL A 399 13.08 9.07 22.89
C VAL A 399 14.39 8.37 22.48
N GLN A 400 14.29 7.16 21.90
CA GLN A 400 15.47 6.35 21.57
C GLN A 400 16.37 6.96 20.51
N SER A 401 15.84 7.81 19.63
CA SER A 401 16.60 8.49 18.57
C SER A 401 17.50 9.63 19.07
N PHE A 402 17.38 10.06 20.33
CA PHE A 402 18.11 11.22 20.84
C PHE A 402 19.64 11.13 20.74
N PRO A 403 20.30 10.00 21.06
CA PRO A 403 21.75 9.89 20.91
C PRO A 403 22.20 10.05 19.44
N ASP A 404 21.48 9.44 18.50
CA ASP A 404 21.77 9.53 17.07
C ASP A 404 21.52 10.95 16.56
N ALA A 405 20.41 11.56 16.96
CA ALA A 405 20.07 12.95 16.63
C ALA A 405 21.13 13.93 17.18
N PHE A 406 21.58 13.74 18.42
CA PHE A 406 22.64 14.55 19.01
C PHE A 406 23.95 14.47 18.21
N ALA A 407 24.36 13.24 17.88
CA ALA A 407 25.59 12.99 17.11
C ALA A 407 25.50 13.63 15.72
N ALA A 408 24.36 13.46 15.03
CA ALA A 408 24.09 14.04 13.73
C ALA A 408 24.01 15.58 13.78
N GLY A 409 23.33 16.14 14.78
CA GLY A 409 23.23 17.58 14.99
C GLY A 409 24.60 18.23 15.17
N LYS A 410 25.48 17.59 15.97
CA LYS A 410 26.85 18.03 16.17
C LYS A 410 27.68 17.92 14.88
N LYS A 411 27.49 16.83 14.12
CA LYS A 411 28.23 16.58 12.87
C LYS A 411 27.87 17.58 11.78
N HIS A 412 26.59 17.92 11.65
CA HIS A 412 26.06 18.74 10.56
C HIS A 412 25.78 20.19 10.96
N GLY A 413 25.98 20.58 12.22
CA GLY A 413 25.83 21.94 12.70
C GLY A 413 24.36 22.38 12.88
N VAL A 414 23.42 21.45 13.05
CA VAL A 414 21.99 21.72 13.23
C VAL A 414 21.64 21.57 14.71
N LYS A 415 20.88 22.52 15.28
CA LYS A 415 20.37 22.45 16.65
C LYS A 415 19.26 21.40 16.73
N ILE A 416 19.37 20.46 17.66
CA ILE A 416 18.32 19.50 17.94
C ILE A 416 17.40 20.01 19.04
N ILE A 417 16.10 20.00 18.76
CA ILE A 417 15.04 20.25 19.73
C ILE A 417 14.50 18.88 20.16
N TYR A 418 14.71 18.54 21.44
CA TYR A 418 14.30 17.24 21.96
C TYR A 418 12.84 17.27 22.38
N GLY A 419 12.06 16.33 21.84
CA GLY A 419 10.64 16.21 22.12
C GLY A 419 10.12 14.79 21.93
N MET A 420 8.84 14.62 22.10
CA MET A 420 8.11 13.42 21.72
C MET A 420 6.67 13.77 21.35
N GLU A 421 6.04 12.97 20.53
CA GLU A 421 4.60 12.96 20.39
C GLU A 421 4.02 11.93 21.37
N GLY A 422 3.28 12.39 22.38
CA GLY A 422 2.71 11.56 23.43
C GLY A 422 1.25 11.20 23.18
N TYR A 423 0.73 10.29 23.97
CA TYR A 423 -0.66 9.84 23.94
C TYR A 423 -1.42 10.37 25.16
N LEU A 424 -1.98 11.57 25.02
CA LEU A 424 -2.71 12.28 26.08
C LEU A 424 -4.00 11.55 26.44
N VAL A 425 -4.24 11.39 27.75
CA VAL A 425 -5.53 10.95 28.31
C VAL A 425 -5.90 11.83 29.49
N ASP A 426 -7.18 12.05 29.70
CA ASP A 426 -7.66 12.79 30.89
C ASP A 426 -7.62 11.91 32.14
N ASP A 427 -8.18 10.70 32.05
CA ASP A 427 -8.18 9.70 33.11
C ASP A 427 -7.68 8.36 32.59
N ALA A 428 -6.48 7.97 33.01
CA ALA A 428 -5.88 6.69 32.62
C ALA A 428 -6.51 5.47 33.34
N GLY A 429 -7.35 5.70 34.32
CA GLY A 429 -8.07 4.66 35.09
C GLY A 429 -9.44 4.32 34.49
N ALA A 430 -9.95 5.10 33.53
CA ALA A 430 -11.20 4.83 32.86
C ALA A 430 -11.07 3.66 31.87
N ASP A 431 -12.17 2.95 31.63
CA ASP A 431 -12.23 1.90 30.61
C ASP A 431 -12.17 2.56 29.21
N ASP A 432 -11.08 2.28 28.47
CA ASP A 432 -10.82 2.73 27.10
C ASP A 432 -11.05 4.25 26.83
N PRO A 433 -10.39 5.16 27.58
CA PRO A 433 -10.62 6.59 27.45
C PRO A 433 -10.11 7.08 26.09
N PRO A 434 -10.70 8.15 25.53
CA PRO A 434 -10.17 8.81 24.34
C PRO A 434 -8.70 9.15 24.52
N THR A 435 -7.89 8.78 23.52
CA THR A 435 -6.45 9.07 23.49
C THR A 435 -6.16 10.05 22.36
N TYR A 436 -5.44 11.13 22.67
CA TYR A 436 -5.10 12.19 21.73
C TYR A 436 -3.59 12.30 21.56
N HIS A 437 -3.14 12.64 20.38
CA HIS A 437 -1.75 13.00 20.19
C HIS A 437 -1.45 14.38 20.78
N ILE A 438 -0.24 14.54 21.30
CA ILE A 438 0.23 15.77 21.92
C ILE A 438 1.74 15.91 21.73
N THR A 439 2.18 17.01 21.16
CA THR A 439 3.61 17.29 20.97
C THR A 439 4.19 17.90 22.22
N ILE A 440 5.31 17.40 22.71
CA ILE A 440 5.97 17.84 23.94
C ILE A 440 7.43 18.12 23.63
N LEU A 441 7.88 19.37 23.77
CA LEU A 441 9.26 19.78 23.50
C LEU A 441 9.92 20.24 24.82
N ALA A 442 11.19 19.84 25.01
CA ALA A 442 11.99 20.29 26.15
C ALA A 442 12.50 21.72 25.95
N ARG A 443 12.22 22.63 26.88
CA ARG A 443 12.74 24.02 26.85
C ARG A 443 14.20 24.11 27.24
N ASN A 444 14.66 23.21 28.10
CA ASN A 444 15.98 23.25 28.73
C ASN A 444 16.38 21.85 29.24
N ALA A 445 17.53 21.74 29.90
CA ALA A 445 18.02 20.48 30.44
C ALA A 445 17.09 19.88 31.54
N ALA A 446 16.36 20.71 32.29
CA ALA A 446 15.37 20.20 33.24
C ALA A 446 14.16 19.60 32.49
N GLY A 447 13.69 20.26 31.42
CA GLY A 447 12.65 19.73 30.56
C GLY A 447 13.02 18.43 29.87
N LEU A 448 14.28 18.26 29.50
CA LEU A 448 14.76 16.98 28.95
C LEU A 448 14.67 15.85 29.99
N ARG A 449 14.97 16.13 31.27
CA ARG A 449 14.78 15.19 32.37
C ARG A 449 13.29 14.88 32.59
N ASP A 450 12.46 15.93 32.65
CA ASP A 450 11.01 15.78 32.77
C ASP A 450 10.45 14.92 31.66
N LEU A 451 10.95 15.08 30.40
CA LEU A 451 10.57 14.26 29.25
C LEU A 451 10.91 12.78 29.47
N TYR A 452 12.11 12.45 29.96
CA TYR A 452 12.48 11.07 30.30
C TYR A 452 11.61 10.47 31.40
N GLU A 453 11.23 11.27 32.41
CA GLU A 453 10.33 10.84 33.47
C GLU A 453 8.91 10.57 32.94
N LEU A 454 8.42 11.42 32.04
CA LEU A 454 7.12 11.24 31.35
C LEU A 454 7.11 9.96 30.49
N VAL A 455 8.14 9.74 29.69
CA VAL A 455 8.28 8.50 28.90
C VAL A 455 8.31 7.27 29.83
N SER A 456 9.12 7.31 30.88
CA SER A 456 9.21 6.19 31.82
C SER A 456 7.85 5.93 32.51
N ALA A 457 7.14 6.98 32.93
CA ALA A 457 5.84 6.85 33.55
C ALA A 457 4.79 6.28 32.57
N SER A 458 4.78 6.74 31.32
CA SER A 458 3.83 6.28 30.32
C SER A 458 3.99 4.78 30.01
N HIS A 459 5.23 4.29 29.95
CA HIS A 459 5.52 2.88 29.68
C HIS A 459 5.37 1.98 30.90
N LEU A 460 5.77 2.43 32.08
CA LEU A 460 5.80 1.58 33.28
C LEU A 460 4.51 1.59 34.11
N LYS A 461 3.73 2.69 34.02
CA LYS A 461 2.54 2.86 34.88
C LYS A 461 1.23 3.00 34.14
N TYR A 462 1.27 3.60 32.92
CA TYR A 462 0.06 3.99 32.20
C TYR A 462 -0.06 3.34 30.83
N PHE A 463 0.75 2.33 30.55
CA PHE A 463 0.71 1.61 29.27
C PHE A 463 -0.60 0.81 29.14
N TYR A 464 -1.36 1.12 28.10
CA TYR A 464 -2.47 0.30 27.62
C TYR A 464 -2.63 0.52 26.12
N ARG A 465 -2.30 -0.47 25.32
CA ARG A 465 -2.14 -0.40 23.86
C ARG A 465 -1.05 0.60 23.42
N HIS A 466 -1.02 1.79 24.03
CA HIS A 466 -0.04 2.86 23.83
C HIS A 466 0.51 3.36 25.16
N PRO A 467 1.68 4.01 25.19
CA PRO A 467 2.23 4.63 26.39
C PRO A 467 1.48 5.94 26.71
N ARG A 468 0.37 5.83 27.46
CA ARG A 468 -0.54 6.95 27.75
C ARG A 468 0.05 7.94 28.74
N LEU A 469 -0.28 9.20 28.55
CA LEU A 469 0.13 10.32 29.40
C LEU A 469 -1.10 11.00 30.04
N PRO A 470 -1.36 10.77 31.33
CA PRO A 470 -2.38 11.52 32.02
C PRO A 470 -2.09 13.03 32.01
N ARG A 471 -3.08 13.85 31.67
CA ARG A 471 -2.98 15.33 31.62
C ARG A 471 -2.38 15.91 32.88
N ALA A 472 -2.71 15.35 34.05
CA ALA A 472 -2.19 15.79 35.36
C ALA A 472 -0.66 15.69 35.48
N LEU A 473 0.00 14.74 34.80
CA LEU A 473 1.47 14.64 34.75
C LEU A 473 2.08 15.78 33.95
N LEU A 474 1.50 16.11 32.81
CA LEU A 474 1.96 17.21 31.94
C LEU A 474 1.83 18.56 32.68
N VAL A 475 0.74 18.77 33.42
CA VAL A 475 0.55 19.99 34.23
C VAL A 475 1.68 20.16 35.22
N LYS A 476 2.16 19.09 35.86
CA LYS A 476 3.26 19.14 36.84
C LYS A 476 4.60 19.51 36.19
N ALA A 477 4.87 19.03 35.00
CA ALA A 477 6.13 19.24 34.27
C ALA A 477 6.12 20.52 33.39
N ARG A 478 4.98 21.20 33.27
CA ARG A 478 4.71 22.26 32.29
C ARG A 478 5.72 23.40 32.27
N SER A 479 6.31 23.76 33.41
CA SER A 479 7.24 24.90 33.48
C SER A 479 8.49 24.75 32.62
N ASN A 480 8.92 23.51 32.40
CA ASN A 480 10.13 23.15 31.63
C ASN A 480 9.86 22.65 30.23
N LEU A 481 8.58 22.54 29.83
CA LEU A 481 8.14 21.97 28.56
C LEU A 481 7.38 23.01 27.72
N LEU A 482 7.37 22.80 26.42
CA LEU A 482 6.44 23.41 25.48
C LEU A 482 5.50 22.31 25.00
N ILE A 483 4.21 22.57 25.08
CA ILE A 483 3.15 21.62 24.75
C ILE A 483 2.43 22.13 23.50
N GLY A 484 2.44 21.33 22.44
CA GLY A 484 1.79 21.59 21.16
C GLY A 484 0.54 20.74 20.95
N SER A 485 -0.35 21.20 20.07
CA SER A 485 -1.65 20.57 19.82
C SER A 485 -1.60 19.34 18.90
N ALA A 486 -0.44 19.00 18.37
CA ALA A 486 -0.17 17.88 17.48
C ALA A 486 -0.99 17.86 16.16
N CYS A 487 -1.17 16.67 15.58
CA CYS A 487 -1.73 16.39 14.26
C CYS A 487 -3.25 16.17 14.26
N ALA A 488 -3.79 15.54 13.21
CA ALA A 488 -5.22 15.17 13.12
C ALA A 488 -5.70 14.24 14.24
N ALA A 489 -4.79 13.53 14.90
CA ALA A 489 -5.10 12.73 16.08
C ALA A 489 -5.10 13.54 17.40
N GLY A 490 -4.77 14.84 17.35
CA GLY A 490 -4.77 15.75 18.50
C GLY A 490 -6.19 16.13 18.95
N GLU A 491 -6.32 16.50 20.24
CA GLU A 491 -7.61 16.87 20.84
C GLU A 491 -8.25 18.07 20.14
N LEU A 492 -7.46 19.12 19.87
CA LEU A 492 -7.96 20.35 19.25
C LEU A 492 -8.46 20.11 17.83
N PHE A 493 -7.71 19.40 17.01
CA PHE A 493 -8.13 19.07 15.64
C PHE A 493 -9.42 18.23 15.63
N ARG A 494 -9.50 17.20 16.47
CA ARG A 494 -10.70 16.36 16.59
C ARG A 494 -11.91 17.17 17.08
N ALA A 495 -11.74 18.06 18.02
CA ALA A 495 -12.83 18.94 18.48
C ALA A 495 -13.36 19.83 17.33
N VAL A 496 -12.48 20.39 16.49
CA VAL A 496 -12.89 21.15 15.30
C VAL A 496 -13.66 20.27 14.33
N LEU A 497 -13.14 19.07 14.05
CA LEU A 497 -13.73 18.09 13.12
C LEU A 497 -15.11 17.63 13.61
N ASP A 498 -15.32 17.52 14.91
CA ASP A 498 -16.57 17.12 15.54
C ASP A 498 -17.55 18.31 15.72
N GLY A 499 -17.18 19.51 15.24
CA GLY A 499 -18.05 20.68 15.20
C GLY A 499 -18.15 21.46 16.51
N ALA A 500 -17.15 21.36 17.41
CA ALA A 500 -17.13 22.11 18.67
C ALA A 500 -17.30 23.62 18.44
N SER A 501 -17.92 24.30 19.41
CA SER A 501 -18.07 25.75 19.40
C SER A 501 -16.72 26.46 19.59
N ASP A 502 -16.65 27.75 19.23
CA ASP A 502 -15.42 28.53 19.42
C ASP A 502 -15.02 28.66 20.89
N ASP A 503 -15.99 28.77 21.81
CA ASP A 503 -15.73 28.80 23.25
C ASP A 503 -15.09 27.49 23.74
N GLU A 504 -15.56 26.36 23.23
CA GLU A 504 -14.99 25.06 23.55
C GLU A 504 -13.60 24.88 22.95
N LEU A 505 -13.38 25.33 21.70
CA LEU A 505 -12.05 25.33 21.09
C LEU A 505 -11.08 26.21 21.85
N ASP A 506 -11.52 27.39 22.32
CA ASP A 506 -10.68 28.28 23.11
C ASP A 506 -10.33 27.65 24.47
N ARG A 507 -11.28 26.96 25.12
CA ARG A 507 -11.03 26.19 26.34
C ARG A 507 -9.97 25.09 26.12
N ILE A 508 -10.09 24.31 25.04
CA ILE A 508 -9.12 23.26 24.71
C ILE A 508 -7.76 23.88 24.35
N ALA A 509 -7.76 24.88 23.47
CA ALA A 509 -6.55 25.54 22.99
C ALA A 509 -5.73 26.19 24.13
N SER A 510 -6.40 26.69 25.16
CA SER A 510 -5.73 27.31 26.32
C SER A 510 -4.81 26.36 27.13
N PHE A 511 -4.95 25.06 26.93
CA PHE A 511 -4.04 24.06 27.48
C PHE A 511 -2.67 24.07 26.81
N TYR A 512 -2.54 24.47 25.58
CA TYR A 512 -1.32 24.36 24.78
C TYR A 512 -0.46 25.63 24.87
N ASN A 513 0.85 25.48 24.65
CA ASN A 513 1.79 26.60 24.53
C ASN A 513 1.86 27.12 23.11
N TYR A 514 1.61 26.26 22.12
CA TYR A 514 1.48 26.57 20.71
C TYR A 514 0.49 25.63 20.05
N LEU A 515 -0.10 26.08 18.95
CA LEU A 515 -1.02 25.27 18.16
C LEU A 515 -0.35 24.90 16.85
N GLU A 516 -0.67 23.72 16.32
CA GLU A 516 -0.11 23.20 15.08
C GLU A 516 -1.18 23.20 13.98
N ILE A 517 -0.78 23.62 12.80
CA ILE A 517 -1.52 23.42 11.56
C ILE A 517 -0.59 22.72 10.57
N MET A 518 -1.17 21.90 9.68
CA MET A 518 -0.42 21.07 8.76
C MET A 518 -0.89 21.30 7.32
N PRO A 519 -0.06 20.94 6.32
CA PRO A 519 -0.49 20.96 4.93
C PRO A 519 -1.75 20.09 4.74
N ALA A 520 -2.73 20.62 4.01
CA ALA A 520 -4.03 19.97 3.86
C ALA A 520 -3.95 18.53 3.26
N GLY A 521 -2.89 18.26 2.47
CA GLY A 521 -2.63 16.92 1.94
C GLY A 521 -2.36 15.85 3.01
N ASN A 522 -1.90 16.24 4.21
CA ASN A 522 -1.69 15.31 5.30
C ASN A 522 -3.00 14.67 5.78
N ASP A 523 -4.11 15.42 5.67
CA ASP A 523 -5.42 15.05 6.18
C ASP A 523 -6.42 14.66 5.07
N GLU A 524 -5.95 14.46 3.84
CA GLU A 524 -6.79 14.09 2.69
C GLU A 524 -7.53 12.75 2.89
N PHE A 525 -7.02 11.88 3.77
CA PHE A 525 -7.69 10.64 4.16
C PHE A 525 -9.09 10.88 4.74
N LEU A 526 -9.35 12.05 5.36
CA LEU A 526 -10.68 12.44 5.85
C LEU A 526 -11.67 12.67 4.70
N VAL A 527 -11.18 13.15 3.54
CA VAL A 527 -11.99 13.30 2.33
C VAL A 527 -12.23 11.93 1.69
N ARG A 528 -11.19 11.10 1.57
CA ARG A 528 -11.31 9.74 1.02
C ARG A 528 -12.25 8.84 1.84
N SER A 529 -12.23 8.97 3.16
CA SER A 529 -13.15 8.24 4.05
C SER A 529 -14.58 8.79 4.05
N GLY A 530 -14.86 9.89 3.33
CA GLY A 530 -16.17 10.54 3.28
C GLY A 530 -16.55 11.31 4.55
N ARG A 531 -15.59 11.52 5.48
CA ARG A 531 -15.81 12.31 6.69
C ARG A 531 -15.86 13.81 6.39
N LEU A 532 -15.14 14.25 5.36
CA LEU A 532 -15.17 15.59 4.80
C LEU A 532 -15.52 15.51 3.30
N ARG A 533 -16.10 16.60 2.74
CA ARG A 533 -16.53 16.64 1.34
C ARG A 533 -15.42 17.01 0.37
N GLY A 534 -14.38 17.70 0.85
CA GLY A 534 -13.30 18.19 0.01
C GLY A 534 -12.17 18.82 0.81
N ILE A 535 -11.10 19.14 0.10
CA ILE A 535 -9.89 19.74 0.68
C ILE A 535 -10.17 21.10 1.32
N ASP A 536 -11.15 21.85 0.83
CA ASP A 536 -11.55 23.13 1.40
C ASP A 536 -12.05 23.00 2.84
N GLU A 537 -12.72 21.87 3.19
CA GLU A 537 -13.13 21.60 4.56
C GLU A 537 -11.95 21.26 5.46
N VAL A 538 -10.90 20.60 4.94
CA VAL A 538 -9.63 20.40 5.66
C VAL A 538 -8.98 21.75 5.96
N GLN A 539 -8.91 22.63 4.97
CA GLN A 539 -8.35 23.99 5.15
C GLN A 539 -9.18 24.81 6.16
N ALA A 540 -10.49 24.63 6.19
CA ALA A 540 -11.35 25.29 7.16
C ALA A 540 -11.06 24.87 8.61
N ILE A 541 -10.64 23.60 8.83
CA ILE A 541 -10.18 23.14 10.16
C ILE A 541 -8.93 23.92 10.58
N ALA A 542 -7.92 24.00 9.72
CA ALA A 542 -6.70 24.76 9.97
C ALA A 542 -7.00 26.25 10.25
N ALA A 543 -7.94 26.84 9.49
CA ALA A 543 -8.37 28.22 9.71
C ALA A 543 -9.04 28.43 11.07
N ARG A 544 -9.85 27.48 11.56
CA ARG A 544 -10.46 27.52 12.89
C ARG A 544 -9.43 27.41 14.02
N ILE A 545 -8.44 26.49 13.87
CA ILE A 545 -7.31 26.38 14.82
C ILE A 545 -6.52 27.69 14.85
N TYR A 546 -6.20 28.25 13.68
CA TYR A 546 -5.53 29.55 13.58
C TYR A 546 -6.34 30.67 14.25
N GLY A 547 -7.67 30.67 14.06
CA GLY A 547 -8.59 31.61 14.70
C GLY A 547 -8.55 31.53 16.23
N ALA A 548 -8.54 30.34 16.82
CA ALA A 548 -8.41 30.11 18.25
C ALA A 548 -7.07 30.67 18.79
N GLY A 549 -5.95 30.36 18.10
CA GLY A 549 -4.64 30.91 18.44
C GLY A 549 -4.62 32.44 18.45
N ARG A 550 -5.24 33.05 17.43
CA ARG A 550 -5.35 34.52 17.33
C ARG A 550 -6.18 35.11 18.48
N ARG A 551 -7.31 34.52 18.86
CA ARG A 551 -8.16 34.99 19.95
C ARG A 551 -7.45 34.94 21.30
N LEU A 552 -6.68 33.86 21.51
CA LEU A 552 -5.99 33.59 22.78
C LEU A 552 -4.57 34.15 22.86
N GLY A 553 -4.02 34.69 21.77
CA GLY A 553 -2.63 35.12 21.71
C GLY A 553 -1.63 33.96 21.80
N ILE A 554 -2.04 32.74 21.41
CA ILE A 554 -1.20 31.54 21.40
C ILE A 554 -0.53 31.43 20.02
N PRO A 555 0.81 31.23 19.93
CA PRO A 555 1.47 31.02 18.65
C PRO A 555 0.88 29.85 17.87
N VAL A 556 0.68 30.04 16.58
CA VAL A 556 0.30 28.96 15.66
C VAL A 556 1.47 28.73 14.71
N VAL A 557 1.90 27.48 14.61
CA VAL A 557 3.05 27.05 13.82
C VAL A 557 2.62 26.05 12.76
N ALA A 558 3.29 26.09 11.60
CA ALA A 558 3.11 25.11 10.55
C ALA A 558 4.12 23.96 10.73
N THR A 559 3.64 22.73 10.90
CA THR A 559 4.43 21.52 11.10
C THR A 559 4.16 20.49 10.01
N GLY A 560 5.14 19.64 9.71
CA GLY A 560 5.07 18.69 8.59
C GLY A 560 4.51 17.33 8.96
N ASP A 561 4.57 16.95 10.24
CA ASP A 561 4.32 15.56 10.69
C ASP A 561 5.19 14.57 9.88
N VAL A 562 6.48 14.85 9.85
CA VAL A 562 7.42 14.21 8.93
C VAL A 562 7.65 12.75 9.30
N HIS A 563 7.40 11.83 8.35
CA HIS A 563 7.64 10.40 8.51
C HIS A 563 8.66 9.83 7.52
N PHE A 564 9.06 10.61 6.52
CA PHE A 564 10.11 10.28 5.56
C PHE A 564 10.76 11.54 5.00
N VAL A 565 11.99 11.42 4.47
CA VAL A 565 12.75 12.59 4.04
C VAL A 565 12.36 13.04 2.63
N GLU A 566 12.40 12.12 1.68
CA GLU A 566 12.12 12.42 0.28
C GLU A 566 10.71 11.96 -0.11
N PRO A 567 10.00 12.67 -1.02
CA PRO A 567 8.70 12.23 -1.51
C PRO A 567 8.69 10.78 -2.02
N SER A 568 9.79 10.32 -2.63
CA SER A 568 9.94 8.94 -3.13
C SER A 568 9.99 7.88 -2.04
N ASP A 569 10.30 8.24 -0.79
CA ASP A 569 10.38 7.31 0.34
C ASP A 569 8.98 6.87 0.81
N GLU A 570 7.93 7.52 0.33
CA GLU A 570 6.54 7.13 0.49
C GLU A 570 6.32 5.64 0.17
N ALA A 571 6.99 5.12 -0.87
CA ALA A 571 6.88 3.73 -1.27
C ALA A 571 7.31 2.75 -0.16
N TYR A 572 8.32 3.09 0.64
CA TYR A 572 8.75 2.26 1.78
C TYR A 572 7.73 2.30 2.92
N ARG A 573 7.15 3.48 3.19
CA ARG A 573 6.10 3.61 4.20
C ARG A 573 4.83 2.87 3.78
N ARG A 574 4.48 2.87 2.50
CA ARG A 574 3.37 2.10 1.93
C ARG A 574 3.50 0.61 2.24
N VAL A 575 4.70 0.02 2.02
CA VAL A 575 4.97 -1.38 2.35
C VAL A 575 4.82 -1.63 3.84
N LEU A 576 5.29 -0.70 4.68
CA LEU A 576 5.21 -0.80 6.13
C LEU A 576 3.74 -0.78 6.62
N MET A 577 2.91 0.14 6.09
CA MET A 577 1.49 0.26 6.41
C MET A 577 0.69 -0.94 5.90
N ALA A 578 0.95 -1.39 4.67
CA ALA A 578 0.33 -2.59 4.13
C ALA A 578 0.64 -3.83 4.97
N GLY A 579 1.88 -3.96 5.47
CA GLY A 579 2.30 -5.03 6.37
C GLY A 579 1.56 -5.04 7.71
N GLN A 580 1.00 -3.92 8.14
CA GLN A 580 0.16 -3.79 9.34
C GLN A 580 -1.34 -3.96 9.06
N GLY A 581 -1.73 -4.11 7.78
CA GLY A 581 -3.11 -4.33 7.38
C GLY A 581 -3.95 -3.07 7.25
N TYR A 582 -3.32 -1.90 7.04
CA TYR A 582 -4.06 -0.69 6.70
C TYR A 582 -4.66 -0.82 5.28
N GLU A 583 -5.98 -0.65 5.17
CA GLU A 583 -6.72 -0.80 3.91
C GLU A 583 -6.38 0.30 2.90
N ASP A 584 -6.00 1.47 3.37
CA ASP A 584 -5.62 2.64 2.57
C ASP A 584 -4.10 2.80 2.39
N ALA A 585 -3.32 1.75 2.64
CA ALA A 585 -1.86 1.77 2.55
C ALA A 585 -1.36 2.31 1.19
N ASP A 586 -2.09 2.09 0.11
CA ASP A 586 -1.76 2.57 -1.24
C ASP A 586 -1.97 4.08 -1.43
N HIS A 587 -2.60 4.76 -0.47
CA HIS A 587 -2.88 6.19 -0.49
C HIS A 587 -2.20 6.90 0.68
N GLN A 588 -0.87 6.88 0.68
CA GLN A 588 -0.10 7.51 1.74
C GLN A 588 -0.30 9.02 1.78
N ALA A 589 -0.39 9.56 3.01
CA ALA A 589 -0.30 10.99 3.21
C ALA A 589 1.13 11.48 2.86
N PRO A 590 1.28 12.67 2.25
CA PRO A 590 2.58 13.18 1.81
C PRO A 590 3.40 13.73 3.00
N LEU A 591 3.75 12.87 3.96
CA LEU A 591 4.46 13.19 5.20
C LEU A 591 5.99 13.32 5.00
N TYR A 592 6.41 13.82 3.85
CA TYR A 592 7.83 14.05 3.59
C TYR A 592 8.33 15.35 4.23
N TYR A 593 9.65 15.42 4.46
CA TYR A 593 10.27 16.64 4.96
C TYR A 593 10.18 17.74 3.89
N ARG A 594 9.46 18.82 4.18
CA ARG A 594 9.17 19.92 3.27
C ARG A 594 10.13 21.08 3.43
N THR A 595 10.45 21.75 2.31
CA THR A 595 11.06 23.08 2.31
C THR A 595 10.06 24.13 2.83
N THR A 596 10.52 25.34 3.04
CA THR A 596 9.66 26.45 3.46
C THR A 596 8.61 26.77 2.40
N ASP A 597 8.97 26.73 1.13
CA ASP A 597 8.06 27.02 0.01
C ASP A 597 7.01 25.90 -0.22
N GLU A 598 7.29 24.67 0.22
CA GLU A 598 6.36 23.54 0.12
C GLU A 598 5.35 23.47 1.29
N MET A 599 5.56 24.30 2.34
CA MET A 599 4.66 24.43 3.50
C MET A 599 3.65 25.53 3.31
#